data_47358524a7be9e9706dec6dc9af8c7fc
#
_entry.id   47358524a7be9e9706dec6dc9af8c7fc
#
_cell.length_a   1.000
_cell.length_b   1.000
_cell.length_c   1.000
_cell.angle_alpha   90.00
_cell.angle_beta   90.00
_cell.angle_gamma   90.00
#
_symmetry.space_group_name_H-M   'P 1'
#
loop_
_entity.id
_entity.type
_entity.pdbx_description
1 polymer ?
#
loop_
_entity_poly.entity_id
_entity_poly.type
_entity_poly.pdbx_seq_one_letter_code
_entity_poly.pdbx_strand_id
1 'polypeptide(L)'
;MQDPRAHYTSKITTYQEQLKKMQALLLSSSMIRLVVFLIGVVAVYFLWGNTRVILTIVVVEIALFLFLVSRHSRLKYKRDFLQEMIAINKTELQVLDREFYDLPDGDTFKNPMHEFSQDIDLFGRGSFFQYLNRTGLASGAQKLADLLTANSIEDISQKQEAVKELAAQSDWRQEFRATARLVKANYDTRHILNWLKGYTNFVPKIMQWLPNVFTGISLVLFVLSYLDLVPGSVVLYWFFAGLILNGFFVKKVNDLWDKAGKTQTTFEQYFKLMLLLEEQEFTSVYLKKEQDKIKSQKAKASAVIEQFSKMLGILDQRSNMLVGVFINSFFLSDLRQAYRIERWIALNADEVANWF
;
A
#
# COMPACT_ATOMS: atom_id res chain seq x y z
N MET A 1 -37.31 -8.98 1.99
CA MET A 1 -35.91 -9.04 2.47
C MET A 1 -35.33 -10.37 2.01
N GLN A 2 -34.16 -10.35 1.37
CA GLN A 2 -33.45 -11.61 1.09
C GLN A 2 -33.03 -12.24 2.43
N ASP A 3 -33.11 -13.57 2.52
CA ASP A 3 -32.60 -14.30 3.68
C ASP A 3 -31.09 -14.02 3.84
N PRO A 4 -30.62 -13.45 4.97
CA PRO A 4 -29.21 -13.13 5.16
C PRO A 4 -28.30 -14.36 5.01
N ARG A 5 -28.75 -15.54 5.45
CA ARG A 5 -27.99 -16.78 5.35
C ARG A 5 -27.78 -17.17 3.88
N ALA A 6 -28.83 -17.14 3.08
CA ALA A 6 -28.75 -17.43 1.66
C ALA A 6 -27.84 -16.43 0.93
N HIS A 7 -27.90 -15.13 1.29
CA HIS A 7 -27.04 -14.09 0.74
C HIS A 7 -25.55 -14.38 1.02
N TYR A 8 -25.14 -14.59 2.27
CA TYR A 8 -23.73 -14.83 2.61
C TYR A 8 -23.22 -16.16 2.05
N THR A 9 -24.04 -17.22 2.03
CA THR A 9 -23.66 -18.50 1.43
C THR A 9 -23.41 -18.37 -0.06
N SER A 10 -24.28 -17.68 -0.80
CA SER A 10 -24.11 -17.41 -2.24
C SER A 10 -22.83 -16.61 -2.52
N LYS A 11 -22.53 -15.57 -1.72
CA LYS A 11 -21.30 -14.78 -1.84
C LYS A 11 -20.05 -15.64 -1.63
N ILE A 12 -20.03 -16.51 -0.62
CA ILE A 12 -18.93 -17.43 -0.36
C ILE A 12 -18.66 -18.31 -1.59
N THR A 13 -19.70 -18.93 -2.14
CA THR A 13 -19.58 -19.81 -3.32
C THR A 13 -19.00 -19.04 -4.51
N THR A 14 -19.54 -17.85 -4.81
CA THR A 14 -19.07 -17.01 -5.90
C THR A 14 -17.58 -16.63 -5.72
N TYR A 15 -17.17 -16.19 -4.52
CA TYR A 15 -15.79 -15.80 -4.27
C TYR A 15 -14.84 -17.00 -4.24
N GLN A 16 -15.29 -18.18 -3.82
CA GLN A 16 -14.49 -19.42 -3.91
C GLN A 16 -14.20 -19.83 -5.35
N GLU A 17 -15.17 -19.72 -6.26
CA GLU A 17 -14.95 -19.97 -7.70
C GLU A 17 -13.97 -18.97 -8.31
N GLN A 18 -14.12 -17.68 -7.98
CA GLN A 18 -13.19 -16.64 -8.42
C GLN A 18 -11.78 -16.88 -7.85
N LEU A 19 -11.66 -17.31 -6.60
CA LEU A 19 -10.39 -17.62 -5.94
C LEU A 19 -9.67 -18.77 -6.65
N LYS A 20 -10.37 -19.85 -7.00
CA LYS A 20 -9.80 -20.98 -7.78
C LYS A 20 -9.23 -20.52 -9.13
N LYS A 21 -9.98 -19.68 -9.86
CA LYS A 21 -9.50 -19.08 -11.13
C LYS A 21 -8.25 -18.23 -10.90
N MET A 22 -8.25 -17.44 -9.84
CA MET A 22 -7.11 -16.56 -9.52
C MET A 22 -5.86 -17.35 -9.13
N GLN A 23 -6.00 -18.45 -8.39
CA GLN A 23 -4.90 -19.35 -8.04
C GLN A 23 -4.28 -20.01 -9.29
N ALA A 24 -5.09 -20.45 -10.25
CA ALA A 24 -4.61 -20.97 -11.52
C ALA A 24 -3.81 -19.92 -12.32
N LEU A 25 -4.31 -18.66 -12.37
CA LEU A 25 -3.60 -17.56 -13.01
C LEU A 25 -2.27 -17.21 -12.33
N LEU A 26 -2.20 -17.33 -11.00
CA LEU A 26 -0.95 -17.13 -10.25
C LEU A 26 0.08 -18.22 -10.55
N LEU A 27 -0.34 -19.49 -10.62
CA LEU A 27 0.54 -20.59 -11.02
C LEU A 27 1.07 -20.37 -12.43
N SER A 28 0.18 -20.08 -13.40
CA SER A 28 0.58 -19.78 -14.79
C SER A 28 1.54 -18.58 -14.85
N SER A 29 1.29 -17.52 -14.09
CA SER A 29 2.17 -16.35 -14.04
C SER A 29 3.55 -16.71 -13.48
N SER A 30 3.65 -17.61 -12.53
CA SER A 30 4.93 -18.09 -11.99
C SER A 30 5.70 -18.91 -12.99
N MET A 31 5.01 -19.83 -13.70
CA MET A 31 5.61 -20.65 -14.76
C MET A 31 6.12 -19.81 -15.93
N ILE A 32 5.34 -18.82 -16.37
CA ILE A 32 5.76 -17.90 -17.45
C ILE A 32 7.05 -17.17 -17.06
N ARG A 33 7.18 -16.67 -15.83
CA ARG A 33 8.42 -16.01 -15.38
C ARG A 33 9.61 -16.95 -15.40
N LEU A 34 9.43 -18.21 -14.97
CA LEU A 34 10.49 -19.20 -15.01
C LEU A 34 10.92 -19.49 -16.45
N VAL A 35 9.95 -19.69 -17.36
CA VAL A 35 10.23 -19.96 -18.78
C VAL A 35 10.96 -18.79 -19.44
N VAL A 36 10.51 -17.55 -19.20
CA VAL A 36 11.19 -16.34 -19.72
C VAL A 36 12.63 -16.29 -19.24
N PHE A 37 12.88 -16.49 -17.95
CA PHE A 37 14.24 -16.53 -17.39
C PHE A 37 15.12 -17.63 -18.04
N LEU A 38 14.58 -18.84 -18.20
CA LEU A 38 15.34 -19.92 -18.84
C LEU A 38 15.66 -19.64 -20.30
N ILE A 39 14.72 -19.03 -21.05
CA ILE A 39 14.95 -18.60 -22.44
C ILE A 39 16.10 -17.59 -22.50
N GLY A 40 16.12 -16.60 -21.59
CA GLY A 40 17.21 -15.63 -21.53
C GLY A 40 18.56 -16.26 -21.26
N VAL A 41 18.65 -17.16 -20.28
CA VAL A 41 19.89 -17.90 -19.99
C VAL A 41 20.38 -18.69 -21.21
N VAL A 42 19.49 -19.40 -21.89
CA VAL A 42 19.82 -20.17 -23.10
C VAL A 42 20.26 -19.23 -24.23
N ALA A 43 19.55 -18.11 -24.43
CA ALA A 43 19.91 -17.15 -25.46
C ALA A 43 21.30 -16.53 -25.23
N VAL A 44 21.64 -16.18 -23.99
CA VAL A 44 22.97 -15.67 -23.62
C VAL A 44 24.04 -16.74 -23.90
N TYR A 45 23.76 -18.00 -23.57
CA TYR A 45 24.72 -19.12 -23.82
C TYR A 45 25.02 -19.29 -25.30
N PHE A 46 23.99 -19.35 -26.16
CA PHE A 46 24.19 -19.59 -27.62
C PHE A 46 24.76 -18.38 -28.37
N LEU A 47 24.55 -17.15 -27.85
CA LEU A 47 25.04 -15.93 -28.46
C LEU A 47 26.34 -15.41 -27.82
N TRP A 48 27.00 -16.30 -27.04
CA TRP A 48 28.28 -15.96 -26.39
C TRP A 48 29.31 -15.53 -27.43
N GLY A 49 29.88 -14.34 -27.26
CA GLY A 49 30.82 -13.71 -28.18
C GLY A 49 30.28 -12.48 -28.92
N ASN A 50 28.97 -12.27 -28.96
CA ASN A 50 28.38 -11.04 -29.50
C ASN A 50 27.83 -10.15 -28.39
N THR A 51 28.69 -9.36 -27.78
CA THR A 51 28.35 -8.53 -26.60
C THR A 51 27.17 -7.61 -26.86
N ARG A 52 27.01 -7.05 -28.06
CA ARG A 52 25.92 -6.13 -28.41
C ARG A 52 24.56 -6.82 -28.36
N VAL A 53 24.48 -8.01 -28.95
CA VAL A 53 23.23 -8.81 -28.97
C VAL A 53 22.87 -9.27 -27.55
N ILE A 54 23.83 -9.76 -26.77
CA ILE A 54 23.63 -10.18 -25.39
C ILE A 54 23.07 -9.01 -24.56
N LEU A 55 23.67 -7.83 -24.66
CA LEU A 55 23.24 -6.65 -23.91
C LEU A 55 21.79 -6.25 -24.25
N THR A 56 21.44 -6.31 -25.53
CA THR A 56 20.07 -6.04 -25.99
C THR A 56 19.08 -7.06 -25.41
N ILE A 57 19.40 -8.36 -25.46
CA ILE A 57 18.55 -9.43 -24.92
C ILE A 57 18.35 -9.24 -23.42
N VAL A 58 19.41 -8.99 -22.66
CA VAL A 58 19.35 -8.80 -21.21
C VAL A 58 18.46 -7.60 -20.85
N VAL A 59 18.56 -6.47 -21.56
CA VAL A 59 17.71 -5.30 -21.32
C VAL A 59 16.23 -5.63 -21.57
N VAL A 60 15.93 -6.29 -22.69
CA VAL A 60 14.55 -6.69 -23.03
C VAL A 60 13.99 -7.68 -21.99
N GLU A 61 14.81 -8.63 -21.58
CA GLU A 61 14.43 -9.65 -20.59
C GLU A 61 14.13 -9.01 -19.22
N ILE A 62 14.97 -8.08 -18.76
CA ILE A 62 14.74 -7.33 -17.53
C ILE A 62 13.42 -6.57 -17.61
N ALA A 63 13.16 -5.85 -18.71
CA ALA A 63 11.91 -5.11 -18.88
C ALA A 63 10.68 -6.04 -18.84
N LEU A 64 10.74 -7.16 -19.55
CA LEU A 64 9.67 -8.17 -19.56
C LEU A 64 9.48 -8.81 -18.17
N PHE A 65 10.57 -9.12 -17.48
CA PHE A 65 10.52 -9.69 -16.14
C PHE A 65 9.87 -8.73 -15.13
N LEU A 66 10.23 -7.46 -15.15
CA LEU A 66 9.63 -6.42 -14.30
C LEU A 66 8.12 -6.28 -14.57
N PHE A 67 7.71 -6.31 -15.83
CA PHE A 67 6.29 -6.31 -16.20
C PHE A 67 5.55 -7.52 -15.62
N LEU A 68 6.12 -8.72 -15.77
CA LEU A 68 5.54 -9.96 -15.25
C LEU A 68 5.47 -9.98 -13.71
N VAL A 69 6.47 -9.45 -13.02
CA VAL A 69 6.46 -9.29 -11.55
C VAL A 69 5.35 -8.34 -11.11
N SER A 70 5.20 -7.18 -11.77
CA SER A 70 4.13 -6.24 -11.48
C SER A 70 2.73 -6.86 -11.68
N ARG A 71 2.55 -7.62 -12.78
CA ARG A 71 1.32 -8.37 -13.05
C ARG A 71 1.05 -9.41 -11.95
N HIS A 72 2.06 -10.17 -11.55
CA HIS A 72 1.94 -11.19 -10.50
C HIS A 72 1.52 -10.58 -9.15
N SER A 73 2.10 -9.45 -8.77
CA SER A 73 1.74 -8.74 -7.53
C SER A 73 0.28 -8.29 -7.54
N ARG A 74 -0.24 -7.81 -8.67
CA ARG A 74 -1.67 -7.47 -8.82
C ARG A 74 -2.58 -8.68 -8.69
N LEU A 75 -2.20 -9.82 -9.27
CA LEU A 75 -2.95 -11.08 -9.12
C LEU A 75 -2.94 -11.58 -7.68
N LYS A 76 -1.81 -11.48 -7.00
CA LYS A 76 -1.66 -11.81 -5.57
C LYS A 76 -2.59 -10.96 -4.70
N TYR A 77 -2.62 -9.65 -4.92
CA TYR A 77 -3.54 -8.76 -4.20
C TYR A 77 -5.01 -9.17 -4.40
N LYS A 78 -5.42 -9.47 -5.65
CA LYS A 78 -6.78 -9.94 -5.94
C LYS A 78 -7.12 -11.25 -5.23
N ARG A 79 -6.17 -12.18 -5.18
CA ARG A 79 -6.32 -13.45 -4.43
C ARG A 79 -6.55 -13.16 -2.94
N ASP A 80 -5.70 -12.34 -2.34
CA ASP A 80 -5.75 -12.01 -0.92
C ASP A 80 -7.07 -11.28 -0.57
N PHE A 81 -7.52 -10.38 -1.45
CA PHE A 81 -8.81 -9.71 -1.33
C PHE A 81 -9.99 -10.69 -1.35
N LEU A 82 -10.00 -11.65 -2.29
CA LEU A 82 -11.04 -12.68 -2.35
C LEU A 82 -11.04 -13.58 -1.11
N GLN A 83 -9.87 -13.87 -0.54
CA GLN A 83 -9.76 -14.62 0.71
C GLN A 83 -10.39 -13.85 1.89
N GLU A 84 -10.14 -12.53 1.98
CA GLU A 84 -10.77 -11.69 2.99
C GLU A 84 -12.30 -11.59 2.80
N MET A 85 -12.78 -11.46 1.55
CA MET A 85 -14.22 -11.47 1.28
C MET A 85 -14.89 -12.78 1.71
N ILE A 86 -14.24 -13.92 1.49
CA ILE A 86 -14.71 -15.23 1.98
C ILE A 86 -14.72 -15.26 3.50
N ALA A 87 -13.65 -14.80 4.15
CA ALA A 87 -13.53 -14.77 5.60
C ALA A 87 -14.60 -13.88 6.25
N ILE A 88 -14.86 -12.70 5.67
CA ILE A 88 -15.91 -11.78 6.12
C ILE A 88 -17.29 -12.47 6.08
N ASN A 89 -17.65 -13.08 4.95
CA ASN A 89 -18.95 -13.72 4.82
C ASN A 89 -19.09 -14.96 5.70
N LYS A 90 -18.01 -15.71 5.95
CA LYS A 90 -18.01 -16.80 6.95
C LYS A 90 -18.24 -16.27 8.36
N THR A 91 -17.58 -15.17 8.73
CA THR A 91 -17.78 -14.52 10.02
C THR A 91 -19.25 -14.11 10.22
N GLU A 92 -19.89 -13.54 9.18
CA GLU A 92 -21.31 -13.16 9.28
C GLU A 92 -22.24 -14.39 9.45
N LEU A 93 -21.93 -15.54 8.82
CA LEU A 93 -22.66 -16.78 9.07
C LEU A 93 -22.49 -17.27 10.52
N GLN A 94 -21.26 -17.24 11.04
CA GLN A 94 -20.98 -17.59 12.44
C GLN A 94 -21.77 -16.70 13.40
N VAL A 95 -21.81 -15.39 13.13
CA VAL A 95 -22.57 -14.45 13.97
C VAL A 95 -24.09 -14.71 13.89
N LEU A 96 -24.63 -15.08 12.73
CA LEU A 96 -26.02 -15.51 12.59
C LEU A 96 -26.33 -16.76 13.44
N ASP A 97 -25.34 -17.63 13.61
CA ASP A 97 -25.43 -18.81 14.48
C ASP A 97 -25.10 -18.49 15.95
N ARG A 98 -24.88 -17.21 16.29
CA ARG A 98 -24.46 -16.73 17.63
C ARG A 98 -23.07 -17.24 18.07
N GLU A 99 -22.25 -17.67 17.12
CA GLU A 99 -20.86 -18.12 17.35
C GLU A 99 -19.90 -16.95 17.14
N PHE A 100 -19.88 -15.97 18.03
CA PHE A 100 -19.06 -14.76 17.91
C PHE A 100 -18.00 -14.59 19.02
N TYR A 101 -17.88 -15.56 19.90
CA TYR A 101 -17.00 -15.50 21.07
C TYR A 101 -15.50 -15.51 20.76
N ASP A 102 -15.12 -15.85 19.52
CA ASP A 102 -13.74 -15.82 19.04
C ASP A 102 -13.38 -14.49 18.33
N LEU A 103 -14.36 -13.58 18.22
CA LEU A 103 -14.11 -12.25 17.67
C LEU A 103 -13.47 -11.34 18.72
N PRO A 104 -12.75 -10.26 18.29
CA PRO A 104 -12.16 -9.30 19.22
C PRO A 104 -13.21 -8.70 20.16
N ASP A 105 -13.03 -8.90 21.43
CA ASP A 105 -14.00 -8.59 22.48
C ASP A 105 -13.90 -7.17 23.05
N GLY A 106 -12.84 -6.43 22.67
CA GLY A 106 -12.64 -5.05 23.13
C GLY A 106 -12.23 -4.94 24.61
N ASP A 107 -11.69 -5.99 25.20
CA ASP A 107 -11.26 -5.97 26.62
C ASP A 107 -10.26 -4.83 26.92
N THR A 108 -9.44 -4.46 25.94
CA THR A 108 -8.50 -3.33 26.03
C THR A 108 -9.16 -1.96 26.17
N PHE A 109 -10.46 -1.85 25.89
CA PHE A 109 -11.22 -0.61 25.99
C PHE A 109 -11.98 -0.48 27.33
N LYS A 110 -11.90 -1.47 28.20
CA LYS A 110 -12.50 -1.42 29.53
C LYS A 110 -11.92 -0.26 30.35
N ASN A 111 -12.81 0.56 30.88
CA ASN A 111 -12.47 1.61 31.82
C ASN A 111 -13.33 1.46 33.08
N PRO A 112 -12.72 1.04 34.22
CA PRO A 112 -13.44 0.85 35.49
C PRO A 112 -14.15 2.10 36.02
N MET A 113 -13.69 3.27 35.60
CA MET A 113 -14.24 4.56 36.05
C MET A 113 -15.33 5.09 35.11
N HIS A 114 -15.69 4.35 34.06
CA HIS A 114 -16.72 4.78 33.11
C HIS A 114 -18.12 4.62 33.70
N GLU A 115 -18.99 5.60 33.50
CA GLU A 115 -20.30 5.73 34.17
C GLU A 115 -21.25 4.55 33.96
N PHE A 116 -21.22 3.87 32.80
CA PHE A 116 -22.19 2.81 32.49
C PHE A 116 -21.61 1.58 31.74
N SER A 117 -20.38 1.68 31.22
CA SER A 117 -19.89 0.64 30.29
C SER A 117 -19.73 -0.74 30.93
N GLN A 118 -19.54 -0.79 32.26
CA GLN A 118 -19.44 -2.04 32.98
C GLN A 118 -20.82 -2.61 33.33
N ASP A 119 -21.76 -1.73 33.66
CA ASP A 119 -23.12 -2.14 34.07
C ASP A 119 -23.89 -2.87 32.95
N ILE A 120 -23.53 -2.55 31.69
CA ILE A 120 -24.15 -3.16 30.51
C ILE A 120 -23.24 -4.16 29.79
N ASP A 121 -22.13 -4.58 30.42
CA ASP A 121 -21.14 -5.48 29.81
C ASP A 121 -20.74 -5.08 28.38
N LEU A 122 -20.42 -3.81 28.22
CA LEU A 122 -20.16 -3.21 26.89
C LEU A 122 -18.94 -3.83 26.20
N PHE A 123 -17.92 -4.22 26.97
CA PHE A 123 -16.65 -4.80 26.48
C PHE A 123 -16.35 -6.13 27.19
N GLY A 124 -15.60 -7.00 26.53
CA GLY A 124 -15.19 -8.30 27.01
C GLY A 124 -15.93 -9.44 26.30
N ARG A 125 -15.72 -10.65 26.76
CA ARG A 125 -16.29 -11.85 26.16
C ARG A 125 -17.82 -11.87 26.25
N GLY A 126 -18.49 -12.06 25.11
CA GLY A 126 -19.94 -12.07 25.02
C GLY A 126 -20.60 -10.69 25.00
N SER A 127 -19.81 -9.63 24.99
CA SER A 127 -20.24 -8.24 25.05
C SER A 127 -20.95 -7.76 23.78
N PHE A 128 -21.64 -6.63 23.92
CA PHE A 128 -22.24 -5.94 22.79
C PHE A 128 -21.18 -5.48 21.77
N PHE A 129 -20.02 -4.99 22.23
CA PHE A 129 -18.90 -4.64 21.36
C PHE A 129 -18.44 -5.83 20.52
N GLN A 130 -18.22 -7.00 21.15
CA GLN A 130 -17.78 -8.20 20.46
C GLN A 130 -18.77 -8.65 19.38
N TYR A 131 -20.07 -8.60 19.70
CA TYR A 131 -21.13 -8.90 18.73
C TYR A 131 -21.17 -7.91 17.57
N LEU A 132 -21.00 -6.59 17.84
CA LEU A 132 -21.15 -5.53 16.86
C LEU A 132 -19.89 -5.29 16.02
N ASN A 133 -18.70 -5.51 16.58
CA ASN A 133 -17.44 -5.10 15.97
C ASN A 133 -17.19 -5.81 14.63
N ARG A 134 -17.20 -5.02 13.57
CA ARG A 134 -16.87 -5.41 12.18
C ARG A 134 -15.76 -4.56 11.61
N THR A 135 -15.00 -3.86 12.45
CA THR A 135 -13.92 -2.97 12.01
C THR A 135 -12.77 -3.77 11.38
N GLY A 136 -12.12 -3.20 10.40
CA GLY A 136 -10.96 -3.80 9.74
C GLY A 136 -9.61 -3.27 10.26
N LEU A 137 -9.64 -2.14 10.99
CA LEU A 137 -8.45 -1.45 11.51
C LEU A 137 -8.56 -1.23 13.01
N ALA A 138 -7.42 -1.19 13.71
CA ALA A 138 -7.37 -0.88 15.14
C ALA A 138 -7.94 0.52 15.46
N SER A 139 -7.64 1.52 14.61
CA SER A 139 -8.22 2.87 14.73
C SER A 139 -9.74 2.86 14.59
N GLY A 140 -10.29 2.04 13.70
CA GLY A 140 -11.74 1.85 13.57
C GLY A 140 -12.36 1.21 14.81
N ALA A 141 -11.69 0.21 15.42
CA ALA A 141 -12.13 -0.41 16.65
C ALA A 141 -12.12 0.58 17.83
N GLN A 142 -11.06 1.39 17.94
CA GLN A 142 -10.99 2.48 18.92
C GLN A 142 -12.14 3.47 18.71
N LYS A 143 -12.37 3.91 17.47
CA LYS A 143 -13.47 4.84 17.17
C LYS A 143 -14.85 4.28 17.48
N LEU A 144 -15.04 2.96 17.23
CA LEU A 144 -16.28 2.29 17.63
C LEU A 144 -16.45 2.28 19.16
N ALA A 145 -15.37 1.97 19.89
CA ALA A 145 -15.40 2.01 21.36
C ALA A 145 -15.72 3.42 21.87
N ASP A 146 -15.08 4.44 21.31
CA ASP A 146 -15.34 5.86 21.65
C ASP A 146 -16.80 6.27 21.39
N LEU A 147 -17.38 5.81 20.27
CA LEU A 147 -18.77 6.07 19.94
C LEU A 147 -19.76 5.37 20.88
N LEU A 148 -19.44 4.15 21.33
CA LEU A 148 -20.28 3.36 22.24
C LEU A 148 -20.20 3.89 23.68
N THR A 149 -19.09 4.50 24.07
CA THR A 149 -18.90 5.10 25.40
C THR A 149 -19.27 6.59 25.44
N ALA A 150 -19.47 7.23 24.28
CA ALA A 150 -19.83 8.63 24.24
C ALA A 150 -21.22 8.87 24.87
N ASN A 151 -21.28 9.67 25.94
CA ASN A 151 -22.53 10.10 26.56
C ASN A 151 -23.02 11.40 25.87
N SER A 152 -23.35 11.31 24.58
CA SER A 152 -23.80 12.45 23.77
C SER A 152 -25.06 12.12 23.01
N ILE A 153 -26.04 13.00 23.08
CA ILE A 153 -27.30 12.95 22.33
C ILE A 153 -27.26 13.75 21.03
N GLU A 154 -26.10 14.33 20.70
CA GLU A 154 -25.94 15.17 19.51
C GLU A 154 -26.02 14.33 18.23
N ASP A 155 -26.69 14.90 17.24
CA ASP A 155 -26.82 14.34 15.88
C ASP A 155 -27.39 12.90 15.80
N ILE A 156 -28.14 12.44 16.81
CA ILE A 156 -28.68 11.05 16.86
C ILE A 156 -29.47 10.76 15.59
N SER A 157 -30.38 11.63 15.17
CA SER A 157 -31.22 11.44 13.98
C SER A 157 -30.37 11.30 12.72
N GLN A 158 -29.36 12.18 12.53
CA GLN A 158 -28.47 12.13 11.39
C GLN A 158 -27.59 10.88 11.38
N LYS A 159 -27.10 10.44 12.56
CA LYS A 159 -26.35 9.19 12.73
C LYS A 159 -27.22 7.97 12.41
N GLN A 160 -28.49 7.97 12.83
CA GLN A 160 -29.43 6.90 12.49
C GLN A 160 -29.72 6.81 10.99
N GLU A 161 -29.87 7.92 10.29
CA GLU A 161 -30.00 7.96 8.83
C GLU A 161 -28.73 7.41 8.14
N ALA A 162 -27.55 7.81 8.60
CA ALA A 162 -26.29 7.29 8.11
C ALA A 162 -26.16 5.76 8.29
N VAL A 163 -26.56 5.24 9.46
CA VAL A 163 -26.58 3.80 9.72
C VAL A 163 -27.55 3.07 8.81
N LYS A 164 -28.77 3.62 8.58
CA LYS A 164 -29.76 3.03 7.65
C LYS A 164 -29.22 3.00 6.22
N GLU A 165 -28.58 4.07 5.76
CA GLU A 165 -27.96 4.13 4.44
C GLU A 165 -26.86 3.09 4.29
N LEU A 166 -25.92 3.03 5.24
CA LEU A 166 -24.85 2.03 5.24
C LEU A 166 -25.35 0.60 5.39
N ALA A 167 -26.46 0.38 6.10
CA ALA A 167 -27.05 -0.95 6.24
C ALA A 167 -27.50 -1.53 4.89
N ALA A 168 -28.00 -0.69 3.99
CA ALA A 168 -28.41 -1.08 2.63
C ALA A 168 -27.21 -1.38 1.71
N GLN A 169 -26.02 -0.91 2.03
CA GLN A 169 -24.79 -1.00 1.20
C GLN A 169 -23.88 -2.14 1.65
N SER A 170 -24.40 -3.36 1.75
CA SER A 170 -23.66 -4.53 2.28
C SER A 170 -22.38 -4.81 1.50
N ASP A 171 -22.44 -4.74 0.16
CA ASP A 171 -21.31 -5.06 -0.71
C ASP A 171 -20.18 -4.04 -0.54
N TRP A 172 -20.50 -2.74 -0.54
CA TRP A 172 -19.52 -1.69 -0.30
C TRP A 172 -18.87 -1.80 1.10
N ARG A 173 -19.67 -2.06 2.14
CA ARG A 173 -19.12 -2.25 3.51
C ARG A 173 -18.17 -3.44 3.60
N GLN A 174 -18.49 -4.54 2.92
CA GLN A 174 -17.62 -5.72 2.86
C GLN A 174 -16.33 -5.43 2.08
N GLU A 175 -16.42 -4.73 0.94
CA GLU A 175 -15.27 -4.31 0.17
C GLU A 175 -14.35 -3.38 0.96
N PHE A 176 -14.91 -2.37 1.64
CA PHE A 176 -14.18 -1.48 2.51
C PHE A 176 -13.48 -2.24 3.65
N ARG A 177 -14.20 -3.15 4.31
CA ARG A 177 -13.65 -3.99 5.37
C ARG A 177 -12.55 -4.92 4.86
N ALA A 178 -12.73 -5.57 3.72
CA ALA A 178 -11.73 -6.45 3.13
C ALA A 178 -10.45 -5.67 2.77
N THR A 179 -10.62 -4.49 2.16
CA THR A 179 -9.50 -3.59 1.86
C THR A 179 -8.79 -3.15 3.14
N ALA A 180 -9.53 -2.80 4.19
CA ALA A 180 -8.97 -2.43 5.49
C ALA A 180 -8.18 -3.58 6.13
N ARG A 181 -8.68 -4.81 6.08
CA ARG A 181 -8.00 -6.00 6.66
C ARG A 181 -6.74 -6.41 5.91
N LEU A 182 -6.61 -6.04 4.66
CA LEU A 182 -5.38 -6.23 3.90
C LEU A 182 -4.27 -5.25 4.31
N VAL A 183 -4.60 -4.21 5.09
CA VAL A 183 -3.59 -3.37 5.74
C VAL A 183 -2.82 -4.26 6.71
N LYS A 184 -1.63 -4.66 6.35
CA LYS A 184 -0.69 -5.26 7.30
C LYS A 184 -0.24 -4.16 8.24
N ALA A 185 -1.06 -3.87 9.24
CA ALA A 185 -0.79 -2.86 10.26
C ALA A 185 0.35 -3.35 11.18
N ASN A 186 1.57 -3.42 10.64
CA ASN A 186 2.76 -3.63 11.44
C ASN A 186 3.21 -2.34 12.18
N TYR A 187 2.57 -1.21 11.89
CA TYR A 187 2.90 0.07 12.49
C TYR A 187 1.65 0.84 12.89
N ASP A 188 1.66 1.28 14.14
CA ASP A 188 0.67 2.24 14.65
C ASP A 188 0.74 3.52 13.79
N THR A 189 -0.40 3.96 13.30
CA THR A 189 -0.56 5.20 12.52
C THR A 189 0.13 6.38 13.20
N ARG A 190 0.12 6.44 14.54
CA ARG A 190 0.82 7.45 15.34
C ARG A 190 2.32 7.48 15.08
N HIS A 191 2.98 6.35 14.91
CA HIS A 191 4.41 6.30 14.58
C HIS A 191 4.70 6.89 13.20
N ILE A 192 3.82 6.64 12.23
CA ILE A 192 3.94 7.20 10.87
C ILE A 192 3.80 8.73 10.93
N LEU A 193 2.78 9.22 11.61
CA LEU A 193 2.54 10.66 11.74
C LEU A 193 3.69 11.36 12.48
N ASN A 194 4.19 10.78 13.56
CA ASN A 194 5.33 11.32 14.30
C ASN A 194 6.59 11.34 13.45
N TRP A 195 6.81 10.31 12.63
CA TRP A 195 7.93 10.29 11.69
C TRP A 195 7.81 11.39 10.64
N LEU A 196 6.62 11.57 10.03
CA LEU A 196 6.38 12.62 9.03
C LEU A 196 6.60 14.02 9.61
N LYS A 197 6.05 14.29 10.80
CA LYS A 197 6.19 15.60 11.48
C LYS A 197 7.60 15.87 11.98
N GLY A 198 8.31 14.84 12.44
CA GLY A 198 9.69 14.94 12.94
C GLY A 198 10.75 14.78 11.86
N TYR A 199 10.38 14.73 10.58
CA TYR A 199 11.34 14.50 9.50
C TYR A 199 12.27 15.69 9.28
N THR A 200 13.56 15.43 9.24
CA THR A 200 14.59 16.45 8.94
C THR A 200 15.19 16.22 7.57
N ASN A 201 15.13 17.21 6.70
CA ASN A 201 15.69 17.15 5.36
C ASN A 201 17.24 17.02 5.41
N PHE A 202 17.77 16.12 4.61
CA PHE A 202 19.23 15.93 4.48
C PHE A 202 19.71 16.04 3.04
N VAL A 203 18.81 16.03 2.06
CA VAL A 203 19.16 16.04 0.64
C VAL A 203 19.37 17.48 0.16
N PRO A 204 20.55 17.82 -0.38
CA PRO A 204 20.83 19.17 -0.88
C PRO A 204 19.89 19.56 -2.04
N LYS A 205 19.54 20.85 -2.15
CA LYS A 205 18.67 21.38 -3.21
C LYS A 205 19.17 21.10 -4.63
N ILE A 206 20.48 20.95 -4.82
CA ILE A 206 21.10 20.62 -6.11
C ILE A 206 20.58 19.29 -6.66
N MET A 207 20.09 18.37 -5.80
CA MET A 207 19.53 17.08 -6.20
C MET A 207 18.18 17.21 -6.93
N GLN A 208 17.63 18.40 -7.05
CA GLN A 208 16.48 18.66 -7.89
C GLN A 208 16.78 18.40 -9.38
N TRP A 209 17.95 18.75 -9.86
CA TRP A 209 18.32 18.67 -11.26
C TRP A 209 19.54 17.77 -11.52
N LEU A 210 20.48 17.66 -10.58
CA LEU A 210 21.73 16.91 -10.74
C LEU A 210 21.50 15.45 -11.20
N PRO A 211 20.57 14.64 -10.61
CA PRO A 211 20.32 13.29 -11.08
C PRO A 211 19.82 13.22 -12.53
N ASN A 212 19.10 14.23 -13.00
CA ASN A 212 18.62 14.26 -14.40
C ASN A 212 19.78 14.54 -15.37
N VAL A 213 20.64 15.50 -15.04
CA VAL A 213 21.85 15.80 -15.83
C VAL A 213 22.79 14.59 -15.84
N PHE A 214 23.03 14.00 -14.67
CA PHE A 214 23.88 12.82 -14.54
C PHE A 214 23.35 11.64 -15.38
N THR A 215 22.04 11.40 -15.35
CA THR A 215 21.36 10.39 -16.20
C THR A 215 21.56 10.70 -17.69
N GLY A 216 21.39 11.97 -18.10
CA GLY A 216 21.59 12.37 -19.49
C GLY A 216 23.02 12.09 -19.97
N ILE A 217 24.01 12.44 -19.16
CA ILE A 217 25.43 12.14 -19.46
C ILE A 217 25.66 10.63 -19.53
N SER A 218 25.10 9.85 -18.60
CA SER A 218 25.20 8.38 -18.61
C SER A 218 24.66 7.77 -19.90
N LEU A 219 23.49 8.23 -20.36
CA LEU A 219 22.89 7.74 -21.60
C LEU A 219 23.75 8.10 -22.82
N VAL A 220 24.29 9.33 -22.88
CA VAL A 220 25.21 9.75 -23.95
C VAL A 220 26.48 8.90 -23.95
N LEU A 221 27.07 8.65 -22.77
CA LEU A 221 28.25 7.79 -22.64
C LEU A 221 28.00 6.37 -23.10
N PHE A 222 26.82 5.79 -22.76
CA PHE A 222 26.44 4.47 -23.24
C PHE A 222 26.33 4.41 -24.78
N VAL A 223 25.70 5.43 -25.39
CA VAL A 223 25.58 5.50 -26.85
C VAL A 223 26.95 5.65 -27.51
N LEU A 224 27.78 6.57 -27.02
CA LEU A 224 29.13 6.78 -27.56
C LEU A 224 30.01 5.52 -27.40
N SER A 225 29.92 4.83 -26.28
CA SER A 225 30.64 3.57 -26.07
C SER A 225 30.12 2.45 -26.96
N TYR A 226 28.78 2.39 -27.18
CA TYR A 226 28.18 1.43 -28.10
C TYR A 226 28.62 1.65 -29.57
N LEU A 227 28.87 2.90 -29.98
CA LEU A 227 29.36 3.29 -31.30
C LEU A 227 30.89 3.21 -31.41
N ASP A 228 31.60 2.71 -30.39
CA ASP A 228 33.07 2.63 -30.31
C ASP A 228 33.76 4.00 -30.41
N LEU A 229 33.04 5.10 -30.13
CA LEU A 229 33.60 6.49 -30.15
C LEU A 229 34.31 6.84 -28.85
N VAL A 230 34.02 6.14 -27.75
CA VAL A 230 34.61 6.35 -26.42
C VAL A 230 35.03 5.00 -25.84
N PRO A 231 36.26 4.89 -25.30
CA PRO A 231 36.69 3.63 -24.67
C PRO A 231 35.87 3.29 -23.41
N GLY A 232 35.62 2.01 -23.18
CA GLY A 232 34.81 1.54 -22.03
C GLY A 232 35.36 1.94 -20.67
N SER A 233 36.66 2.32 -20.56
CA SER A 233 37.26 2.86 -19.35
C SER A 233 36.58 4.16 -18.87
N VAL A 234 36.10 4.99 -19.81
CA VAL A 234 35.39 6.23 -19.47
C VAL A 234 34.05 5.94 -18.80
N VAL A 235 33.34 4.94 -19.31
CA VAL A 235 32.08 4.45 -18.67
C VAL A 235 32.36 3.90 -17.28
N LEU A 236 33.47 3.21 -17.10
CA LEU A 236 33.90 2.69 -15.79
C LEU A 236 34.23 3.82 -14.81
N TYR A 237 34.98 4.84 -15.23
CA TYR A 237 35.24 6.02 -14.39
C TYR A 237 33.96 6.74 -14.01
N TRP A 238 33.03 6.88 -14.94
CA TRP A 238 31.71 7.46 -14.68
C TRP A 238 30.88 6.66 -13.67
N PHE A 239 30.95 5.33 -13.76
CA PHE A 239 30.35 4.42 -12.77
C PHE A 239 30.89 4.71 -11.36
N PHE A 240 32.21 4.82 -11.19
CA PHE A 240 32.79 5.13 -9.89
C PHE A 240 32.46 6.53 -9.40
N ALA A 241 32.36 7.52 -10.29
CA ALA A 241 31.90 8.87 -9.92
C ALA A 241 30.49 8.84 -9.33
N GLY A 242 29.56 8.12 -9.95
CA GLY A 242 28.20 7.94 -9.42
C GLY A 242 28.18 7.17 -8.10
N LEU A 243 29.02 6.14 -7.97
CA LEU A 243 29.15 5.36 -6.72
C LEU A 243 29.63 6.25 -5.57
N ILE A 244 30.64 7.08 -5.79
CA ILE A 244 31.19 8.00 -4.78
C ILE A 244 30.12 9.01 -4.35
N LEU A 245 29.41 9.63 -5.31
CA LEU A 245 28.34 10.58 -5.01
C LEU A 245 27.23 9.95 -4.16
N ASN A 246 26.79 8.73 -4.48
CA ASN A 246 25.81 8.03 -3.65
C ASN A 246 26.40 7.63 -2.29
N GLY A 247 27.68 7.27 -2.22
CA GLY A 247 28.38 6.84 -1.00
C GLY A 247 28.29 7.87 0.13
N PHE A 248 28.37 9.16 -0.18
CA PHE A 248 28.24 10.24 0.81
C PHE A 248 26.87 10.25 1.52
N PHE A 249 25.82 9.78 0.85
CA PHE A 249 24.45 9.83 1.37
C PHE A 249 23.89 8.45 1.75
N VAL A 250 24.62 7.36 1.48
CA VAL A 250 24.11 5.99 1.59
C VAL A 250 23.51 5.68 2.98
N LYS A 251 24.16 6.14 4.05
CA LYS A 251 23.67 5.91 5.42
C LYS A 251 22.31 6.59 5.65
N LYS A 252 22.19 7.87 5.28
CA LYS A 252 20.94 8.65 5.47
C LYS A 252 19.83 8.14 4.57
N VAL A 253 20.16 7.73 3.34
CA VAL A 253 19.20 7.10 2.41
C VAL A 253 18.74 5.75 2.94
N ASN A 254 19.62 4.95 3.54
CA ASN A 254 19.24 3.69 4.17
C ASN A 254 18.31 3.91 5.37
N ASP A 255 18.60 4.89 6.23
CA ASP A 255 17.72 5.25 7.35
C ASP A 255 16.32 5.71 6.85
N LEU A 256 16.27 6.49 5.76
CA LEU A 256 15.03 6.86 5.11
C LEU A 256 14.30 5.63 4.57
N TRP A 257 15.02 4.73 3.89
CA TRP A 257 14.46 3.51 3.32
C TRP A 257 13.88 2.57 4.39
N ASP A 258 14.60 2.35 5.49
CA ASP A 258 14.14 1.49 6.60
C ASP A 258 12.84 2.02 7.22
N LYS A 259 12.70 3.32 7.35
CA LYS A 259 11.48 3.97 7.87
C LYS A 259 10.37 3.99 6.82
N ALA A 260 10.71 4.34 5.60
CA ALA A 260 9.78 4.46 4.48
C ALA A 260 9.23 3.10 4.01
N GLY A 261 10.07 2.07 3.88
CA GLY A 261 9.66 0.72 3.46
C GLY A 261 8.64 0.10 4.41
N LYS A 262 8.78 0.38 5.71
CA LYS A 262 7.82 -0.06 6.73
C LYS A 262 6.45 0.62 6.61
N THR A 263 6.41 1.81 6.04
CA THR A 263 5.18 2.62 5.90
C THR A 263 4.50 2.46 4.54
N GLN A 264 5.24 1.99 3.52
CA GLN A 264 4.74 1.89 2.13
C GLN A 264 3.44 1.09 2.02
N THR A 265 3.42 -0.12 2.57
CA THR A 265 2.23 -0.99 2.50
C THR A 265 1.03 -0.36 3.19
N THR A 266 1.26 0.36 4.29
CA THR A 266 0.22 1.10 5.00
C THR A 266 -0.35 2.20 4.10
N PHE A 267 0.49 3.04 3.49
CA PHE A 267 0.04 4.10 2.58
C PHE A 267 -0.69 3.56 1.34
N GLU A 268 -0.22 2.46 0.75
CA GLU A 268 -0.90 1.82 -0.38
C GLU A 268 -2.32 1.37 -0.03
N GLN A 269 -2.53 0.89 1.18
CA GLN A 269 -3.83 0.45 1.63
C GLN A 269 -4.75 1.63 2.00
N TYR A 270 -4.21 2.64 2.68
CA TYR A 270 -4.97 3.86 2.96
C TYR A 270 -5.39 4.59 1.69
N PHE A 271 -4.54 4.61 0.66
CA PHE A 271 -4.93 5.09 -0.67
C PHE A 271 -6.20 4.40 -1.18
N LYS A 272 -6.24 3.06 -1.11
CA LYS A 272 -7.41 2.29 -1.58
C LYS A 272 -8.66 2.56 -0.74
N LEU A 273 -8.50 2.71 0.58
CA LEU A 273 -9.61 3.07 1.46
C LEU A 273 -10.15 4.49 1.18
N MET A 274 -9.25 5.46 1.01
CA MET A 274 -9.63 6.82 0.64
C MET A 274 -10.33 6.87 -0.71
N LEU A 275 -9.84 6.11 -1.70
CA LEU A 275 -10.47 6.03 -3.01
C LEU A 275 -11.90 5.48 -2.92
N LEU A 276 -12.13 4.40 -2.13
CA LEU A 276 -13.46 3.86 -1.88
C LEU A 276 -14.40 4.87 -1.21
N LEU A 277 -13.88 5.69 -0.28
CA LEU A 277 -14.66 6.76 0.36
C LEU A 277 -14.95 7.92 -0.59
N GLU A 278 -13.99 8.30 -1.44
CA GLU A 278 -14.16 9.40 -2.40
C GLU A 278 -15.12 9.05 -3.55
N GLU A 279 -15.11 7.80 -4.01
CA GLU A 279 -15.94 7.33 -5.12
C GLU A 279 -17.37 6.97 -4.70
N GLN A 280 -17.60 6.70 -3.42
CA GLN A 280 -18.93 6.36 -2.92
C GLN A 280 -19.85 7.59 -2.94
N GLU A 281 -21.06 7.40 -3.42
CA GLU A 281 -22.13 8.40 -3.34
C GLU A 281 -22.95 8.18 -2.07
N PHE A 282 -22.81 9.10 -1.11
CA PHE A 282 -23.61 9.12 0.10
C PHE A 282 -24.77 10.10 -0.04
N THR A 283 -25.91 9.76 0.59
CA THR A 283 -27.12 10.58 0.57
C THR A 283 -27.37 11.28 1.89
N SER A 284 -27.06 10.63 3.03
CA SER A 284 -27.23 11.23 4.37
C SER A 284 -26.30 12.42 4.62
N VAL A 285 -26.83 13.40 5.30
CA VAL A 285 -26.11 14.65 5.63
C VAL A 285 -24.84 14.35 6.42
N TYR A 286 -24.92 13.43 7.37
CA TYR A 286 -23.78 13.06 8.21
C TYR A 286 -22.63 12.48 7.40
N LEU A 287 -22.90 11.49 6.52
CA LEU A 287 -21.85 10.84 5.71
C LEU A 287 -21.28 11.80 4.65
N LYS A 288 -22.12 12.66 4.04
CA LYS A 288 -21.63 13.71 3.13
C LYS A 288 -20.66 14.65 3.83
N LYS A 289 -21.03 15.14 5.01
CA LYS A 289 -20.17 16.03 5.81
C LYS A 289 -18.81 15.39 6.14
N GLU A 290 -18.79 14.09 6.50
CA GLU A 290 -17.54 13.38 6.73
C GLU A 290 -16.76 13.16 5.43
N GLN A 291 -17.42 12.82 4.33
CA GLN A 291 -16.79 12.68 3.01
C GLN A 291 -16.21 14.01 2.50
N ASP A 292 -16.90 15.12 2.72
CA ASP A 292 -16.46 16.45 2.31
C ASP A 292 -15.16 16.87 3.00
N LYS A 293 -14.90 16.42 4.24
CA LYS A 293 -13.62 16.63 4.91
C LYS A 293 -12.44 16.01 4.12
N ILE A 294 -12.68 14.91 3.41
CA ILE A 294 -11.69 14.23 2.58
C ILE A 294 -11.59 14.91 1.21
N LYS A 295 -12.74 15.34 0.64
CA LYS A 295 -12.84 15.92 -0.72
C LYS A 295 -12.50 17.42 -0.79
N SER A 296 -12.60 18.17 0.31
CA SER A 296 -12.52 19.64 0.35
C SER A 296 -11.13 20.24 0.13
N GLN A 297 -10.11 19.41 -0.08
CA GLN A 297 -8.73 19.86 -0.21
C GLN A 297 -8.34 20.06 -1.68
N LYS A 298 -7.28 20.86 -1.93
CA LYS A 298 -6.77 21.24 -3.27
C LYS A 298 -6.43 20.05 -4.18
N ALA A 299 -6.15 18.88 -3.60
CA ALA A 299 -5.96 17.62 -4.31
C ALA A 299 -6.73 16.51 -3.57
N LYS A 300 -7.21 15.50 -4.31
CA LYS A 300 -7.84 14.31 -3.70
C LYS A 300 -6.87 13.65 -2.74
N ALA A 301 -7.29 13.37 -1.51
CA ALA A 301 -6.46 12.72 -0.50
C ALA A 301 -5.86 11.40 -1.02
N SER A 302 -6.67 10.62 -1.75
CA SER A 302 -6.20 9.40 -2.41
C SER A 302 -5.03 9.63 -3.36
N ALA A 303 -5.07 10.67 -4.20
CA ALA A 303 -4.00 10.97 -5.16
C ALA A 303 -2.68 11.36 -4.48
N VAL A 304 -2.76 12.13 -3.40
CA VAL A 304 -1.58 12.54 -2.61
C VAL A 304 -0.94 11.33 -1.94
N ILE A 305 -1.76 10.47 -1.33
CA ILE A 305 -1.29 9.24 -0.67
C ILE A 305 -0.73 8.24 -1.71
N GLU A 306 -1.38 8.10 -2.88
CA GLU A 306 -0.91 7.25 -3.98
C GLU A 306 0.47 7.69 -4.49
N GLN A 307 0.66 8.99 -4.68
CA GLN A 307 1.93 9.54 -5.11
C GLN A 307 3.06 9.18 -4.14
N PHE A 308 2.80 9.29 -2.84
CA PHE A 308 3.78 8.93 -1.81
C PHE A 308 4.08 7.43 -1.80
N SER A 309 3.04 6.60 -1.82
CA SER A 309 3.19 5.14 -1.90
C SER A 309 4.03 4.70 -3.11
N LYS A 310 3.79 5.29 -4.28
CA LYS A 310 4.59 5.03 -5.49
C LYS A 310 6.05 5.42 -5.32
N MET A 311 6.32 6.58 -4.69
CA MET A 311 7.70 7.02 -4.41
C MET A 311 8.42 6.06 -3.46
N LEU A 312 7.72 5.59 -2.42
CA LEU A 312 8.26 4.61 -1.48
C LEU A 312 8.52 3.25 -2.18
N GLY A 313 7.62 2.81 -3.06
CA GLY A 313 7.75 1.57 -3.81
C GLY A 313 8.97 1.53 -4.75
N ILE A 314 9.39 2.67 -5.28
CA ILE A 314 10.62 2.75 -6.09
C ILE A 314 11.85 2.52 -5.21
N LEU A 315 11.86 3.01 -3.97
CA LEU A 315 12.94 2.74 -3.03
C LEU A 315 13.04 1.26 -2.65
N ASP A 316 11.91 0.55 -2.56
CA ASP A 316 11.87 -0.87 -2.21
C ASP A 316 12.51 -1.78 -3.28
N GLN A 317 12.58 -1.33 -4.54
CA GLN A 317 13.27 -2.06 -5.63
C GLN A 317 14.78 -2.21 -5.42
N ARG A 318 15.39 -1.53 -4.45
CA ARG A 318 16.80 -1.71 -4.01
C ARG A 318 17.10 -3.08 -3.41
N SER A 319 16.10 -3.89 -3.12
CA SER A 319 16.27 -5.21 -2.48
C SER A 319 17.25 -6.14 -3.23
N ASN A 320 17.48 -5.89 -4.53
CA ASN A 320 18.56 -6.53 -5.27
C ASN A 320 19.81 -5.63 -5.28
N MET A 321 20.80 -5.98 -4.44
CA MET A 321 22.02 -5.20 -4.23
C MET A 321 22.75 -4.86 -5.54
N LEU A 322 22.89 -5.81 -6.46
CA LEU A 322 23.60 -5.59 -7.74
C LEU A 322 22.87 -4.58 -8.64
N VAL A 323 21.54 -4.74 -8.76
CA VAL A 323 20.70 -3.81 -9.54
C VAL A 323 20.71 -2.43 -8.91
N GLY A 324 20.64 -2.35 -7.58
CA GLY A 324 20.71 -1.10 -6.84
C GLY A 324 22.01 -0.35 -7.07
N VAL A 325 23.17 -1.03 -6.99
CA VAL A 325 24.48 -0.44 -7.24
C VAL A 325 24.58 0.09 -8.67
N PHE A 326 24.15 -0.70 -9.67
CA PHE A 326 24.19 -0.29 -11.07
C PHE A 326 23.30 0.95 -11.34
N ILE A 327 22.05 0.92 -10.90
CA ILE A 327 21.10 2.02 -11.11
C ILE A 327 21.59 3.28 -10.39
N ASN A 328 22.12 3.16 -9.20
CA ASN A 328 22.62 4.33 -8.47
C ASN A 328 23.88 4.91 -9.05
N SER A 329 24.78 4.08 -9.59
CA SER A 329 26.02 4.55 -10.19
C SER A 329 25.84 5.30 -11.51
N PHE A 330 24.76 5.03 -12.26
CA PHE A 330 24.50 5.69 -13.55
C PHE A 330 23.34 6.68 -13.52
N PHE A 331 22.40 6.54 -12.58
CA PHE A 331 21.15 7.32 -12.60
C PHE A 331 20.90 8.11 -11.31
N LEU A 332 21.73 7.95 -10.28
CA LEU A 332 21.55 8.57 -8.95
C LEU A 332 20.11 8.39 -8.42
N SER A 333 19.54 7.22 -8.63
CA SER A 333 18.11 6.95 -8.40
C SER A 333 17.72 7.19 -6.94
N ASP A 334 18.53 6.75 -6.01
CA ASP A 334 18.27 6.89 -4.57
C ASP A 334 18.20 8.36 -4.15
N LEU A 335 19.15 9.18 -4.58
CA LEU A 335 19.19 10.61 -4.26
C LEU A 335 18.02 11.35 -4.92
N ARG A 336 17.63 10.95 -6.13
CA ARG A 336 16.43 11.48 -6.81
C ARG A 336 15.17 11.16 -6.02
N GLN A 337 15.00 9.92 -5.57
CA GLN A 337 13.81 9.51 -4.80
C GLN A 337 13.80 10.12 -3.41
N ALA A 338 14.94 10.15 -2.72
CA ALA A 338 15.05 10.80 -1.42
C ALA A 338 14.64 12.28 -1.50
N TYR A 339 15.13 13.02 -2.52
CA TYR A 339 14.72 14.41 -2.75
C TYR A 339 13.22 14.58 -2.99
N ARG A 340 12.61 13.68 -3.80
CA ARG A 340 11.17 13.69 -4.07
C ARG A 340 10.35 13.43 -2.82
N ILE A 341 10.78 12.47 -2.00
CA ILE A 341 10.11 12.11 -0.74
C ILE A 341 10.20 13.28 0.24
N GLU A 342 11.38 13.87 0.43
CA GLU A 342 11.55 15.04 1.30
C GLU A 342 10.65 16.21 0.88
N ARG A 343 10.59 16.47 -0.42
CA ARG A 343 9.73 17.52 -0.95
C ARG A 343 8.25 17.23 -0.72
N TRP A 344 7.85 15.96 -0.89
CA TRP A 344 6.47 15.55 -0.64
C TRP A 344 6.13 15.69 0.85
N ILE A 345 7.00 15.25 1.76
CA ILE A 345 6.82 15.38 3.21
C ILE A 345 6.66 16.86 3.57
N ALA A 346 7.55 17.72 3.09
CA ALA A 346 7.50 19.16 3.37
C ALA A 346 6.20 19.84 2.90
N LEU A 347 5.55 19.30 1.86
CA LEU A 347 4.32 19.87 1.30
C LEU A 347 3.05 19.29 1.92
N ASN A 348 3.07 18.05 2.40
CA ASN A 348 1.84 17.31 2.71
C ASN A 348 1.78 16.75 4.14
N ALA A 349 2.85 16.83 4.95
CA ALA A 349 2.89 16.20 6.27
C ALA A 349 1.76 16.65 7.21
N ASP A 350 1.43 17.94 7.21
CA ASP A 350 0.36 18.51 8.04
C ASP A 350 -1.03 18.08 7.56
N GLU A 351 -1.25 18.02 6.24
CA GLU A 351 -2.53 17.59 5.66
C GLU A 351 -2.77 16.10 5.92
N VAL A 352 -1.74 15.26 5.74
CA VAL A 352 -1.82 13.82 6.01
C VAL A 352 -2.22 13.54 7.46
N ALA A 353 -1.75 14.37 8.41
CA ALA A 353 -2.12 14.22 9.82
C ALA A 353 -3.63 14.39 10.08
N ASN A 354 -4.37 15.07 9.20
CA ASN A 354 -5.81 15.27 9.32
C ASN A 354 -6.62 14.12 8.70
N TRP A 355 -5.98 13.24 7.91
CA TRP A 355 -6.65 12.11 7.25
C TRP A 355 -6.54 10.80 8.03
N PHE A 356 -5.62 10.73 8.98
CA PHE A 356 -5.32 9.56 9.81
C PHE A 356 -5.75 9.77 11.26
#